data_8bad5227bfaad795a55b784dbc53369f
#
_entry.id   8bad5227bfaad795a55b784dbc53369f
#
_cell.length_a   1.000
_cell.length_b   1.000
_cell.length_c   1.000
_cell.angle_alpha   90.00
_cell.angle_beta   90.00
_cell.angle_gamma   90.00
#
_symmetry.space_group_name_H-M   'P 1'
#
loop_
_entity.id
_entity.type
_entity.pdbx_description
1 polymer ?
#
loop_
_entity_poly.entity_id
_entity_poly.type
_entity_poly.pdbx_seq_one_letter_code
_entity_poly.pdbx_strand_id
1 'polypeptide(L)'
;LSPVVSVVTNIDADHMETYGHDFERLKGAFVDFLQRLPFYGVAVLCADDPNVREILPRVAKQVVTYGLDPATNVHAENVVAADGQMHFDCVRVNGSISRFPVTLNLPGMHNVLNALAAIAVATELQVPDAAIIKALAEFKGVGRRFQRYGEVACPAGGSFTLVDDYGHHPVEMAATLAAARGAFPGRRLVLAFQPHRYSRTRDCFEDFVKVLNGVDVLLLAEVYAAGEAPIVAADGRSLVRAVRVAGKVEPVFVEEITAMPQAILDVVRDGDVVLTMGAGSIGGVPGKLTV
;
A
#
# COMPACT_ATOMS: atom_id res chain seq x y z
N LEU A 1 0.02 -22.83 -10.73
CA LEU A 1 0.98 -21.95 -11.39
C LEU A 1 2.35 -22.62 -11.37
N SER A 2 3.11 -22.50 -12.46
CA SER A 2 4.51 -22.94 -12.58
C SER A 2 5.32 -21.73 -13.07
N PRO A 3 5.73 -20.84 -12.17
CA PRO A 3 6.45 -19.62 -12.53
C PRO A 3 7.90 -19.94 -12.91
N VAL A 4 8.52 -19.08 -13.72
CA VAL A 4 9.97 -19.08 -13.99
C VAL A 4 10.67 -18.05 -13.09
N VAL A 5 9.99 -16.95 -12.80
CA VAL A 5 10.40 -15.95 -11.81
C VAL A 5 9.25 -15.76 -10.83
N SER A 6 9.54 -15.85 -9.54
CA SER A 6 8.59 -15.57 -8.46
C SER A 6 9.06 -14.37 -7.65
N VAL A 7 8.14 -13.48 -7.31
CA VAL A 7 8.42 -12.34 -6.44
C VAL A 7 7.59 -12.46 -5.17
N VAL A 8 8.22 -12.31 -4.01
CA VAL A 8 7.54 -12.18 -2.72
C VAL A 8 7.95 -10.86 -2.09
N THR A 9 6.99 -9.97 -1.96
CA THR A 9 7.20 -8.61 -1.43
C THR A 9 7.12 -8.55 0.09
N ASN A 10 6.17 -9.28 0.63
CA ASN A 10 5.93 -9.41 2.08
C ASN A 10 5.06 -10.64 2.36
N ILE A 11 5.01 -11.05 3.61
CA ILE A 11 4.09 -12.07 4.12
C ILE A 11 3.39 -11.48 5.34
N ASP A 12 2.09 -11.22 5.23
CA ASP A 12 1.28 -10.65 6.30
C ASP A 12 0.07 -11.55 6.60
N ALA A 13 -0.52 -11.37 7.78
CA ALA A 13 -1.63 -12.18 8.28
C ALA A 13 -2.97 -11.79 7.62
N ASP A 14 -3.05 -11.90 6.29
CA ASP A 14 -4.29 -11.76 5.53
C ASP A 14 -4.79 -13.13 5.05
N HIS A 15 -6.09 -13.24 4.80
CA HIS A 15 -6.75 -14.49 4.37
C HIS A 15 -6.52 -15.69 5.31
N MET A 16 -6.33 -15.44 6.61
CA MET A 16 -5.97 -16.45 7.60
C MET A 16 -6.98 -17.59 7.74
N GLU A 17 -8.25 -17.36 7.39
CA GLU A 17 -9.28 -18.41 7.35
C GLU A 17 -8.89 -19.57 6.42
N THR A 18 -8.27 -19.27 5.26
CA THR A 18 -7.78 -20.28 4.31
C THR A 18 -6.71 -21.18 4.92
N TYR A 19 -5.96 -20.66 5.87
CA TYR A 19 -4.86 -21.36 6.54
C TYR A 19 -5.21 -21.84 7.94
N GLY A 20 -6.52 -21.79 8.33
CA GLY A 20 -6.99 -22.22 9.64
C GLY A 20 -6.46 -21.36 10.78
N HIS A 21 -6.26 -20.07 10.53
CA HIS A 21 -5.66 -19.09 11.45
C HIS A 21 -4.25 -19.45 11.95
N ASP A 22 -3.53 -20.28 11.18
CA ASP A 22 -2.16 -20.70 11.46
C ASP A 22 -1.19 -19.98 10.53
N PHE A 23 -0.42 -19.03 11.07
CA PHE A 23 0.52 -18.22 10.30
C PHE A 23 1.70 -19.02 9.75
N GLU A 24 2.12 -20.11 10.45
CA GLU A 24 3.16 -20.99 9.95
C GLU A 24 2.70 -21.77 8.71
N ARG A 25 1.42 -22.13 8.63
CA ARG A 25 0.85 -22.74 7.43
C ARG A 25 0.85 -21.77 6.26
N LEU A 26 0.55 -20.47 6.50
CA LEU A 26 0.67 -19.44 5.48
C LEU A 26 2.11 -19.32 4.98
N LYS A 27 3.10 -19.19 5.86
CA LYS A 27 4.54 -19.16 5.50
C LYS A 27 4.94 -20.43 4.73
N GLY A 28 4.47 -21.59 5.16
CA GLY A 28 4.67 -22.86 4.45
C GLY A 28 4.13 -22.83 3.01
N ALA A 29 2.96 -22.25 2.78
CA ALA A 29 2.38 -22.12 1.44
C ALA A 29 3.22 -21.21 0.51
N PHE A 30 3.84 -20.14 1.04
CA PHE A 30 4.81 -19.35 0.29
C PHE A 30 6.06 -20.17 -0.09
N VAL A 31 6.59 -20.98 0.82
CA VAL A 31 7.71 -21.88 0.52
C VAL A 31 7.31 -22.89 -0.57
N ASP A 32 6.13 -23.50 -0.46
CA ASP A 32 5.61 -24.45 -1.46
C ASP A 32 5.43 -23.78 -2.83
N PHE A 33 4.97 -22.52 -2.86
CA PHE A 33 4.88 -21.74 -4.09
C PHE A 33 6.26 -21.53 -4.72
N LEU A 34 7.25 -21.15 -3.94
CA LEU A 34 8.63 -20.95 -4.41
C LEU A 34 9.29 -22.24 -4.89
N GLN A 35 9.00 -23.37 -4.26
CA GLN A 35 9.50 -24.69 -4.67
C GLN A 35 8.98 -25.14 -6.06
N ARG A 36 7.89 -24.54 -6.56
CA ARG A 36 7.38 -24.81 -7.92
C ARG A 36 8.22 -24.18 -9.05
N LEU A 37 9.17 -23.32 -8.71
CA LEU A 37 10.15 -22.82 -9.67
C LEU A 37 10.93 -23.98 -10.28
N PRO A 38 11.20 -23.98 -11.60
CA PRO A 38 12.13 -24.93 -12.21
C PRO A 38 13.55 -24.73 -11.66
N PHE A 39 14.46 -25.65 -11.97
CA PHE A 39 15.84 -25.56 -11.46
C PHE A 39 16.60 -24.31 -11.96
N TYR A 40 16.17 -23.74 -13.07
CA TYR A 40 16.71 -22.50 -13.67
C TYR A 40 15.89 -21.26 -13.28
N GLY A 41 14.86 -21.41 -12.47
CA GLY A 41 13.99 -20.29 -12.07
C GLY A 41 14.56 -19.53 -10.88
N VAL A 42 14.13 -18.29 -10.71
CA VAL A 42 14.64 -17.34 -9.72
C VAL A 42 13.51 -16.87 -8.78
N ALA A 43 13.78 -16.89 -7.49
CA ALA A 43 12.94 -16.28 -6.45
C ALA A 43 13.50 -14.89 -6.09
N VAL A 44 12.74 -13.83 -6.33
CA VAL A 44 13.06 -12.44 -5.96
C VAL A 44 12.34 -12.12 -4.66
N LEU A 45 13.07 -11.93 -3.56
CA LEU A 45 12.55 -11.92 -2.20
C LEU A 45 12.91 -10.63 -1.45
N CYS A 46 11.91 -9.96 -0.86
CA CYS A 46 12.13 -8.77 -0.04
C CYS A 46 12.73 -9.15 1.31
N ALA A 47 14.02 -8.83 1.52
CA ALA A 47 14.69 -9.13 2.78
C ALA A 47 14.40 -8.10 3.88
N ASP A 48 13.70 -7.01 3.60
CA ASP A 48 13.24 -6.06 4.62
C ASP A 48 12.02 -6.58 5.39
N ASP A 49 11.24 -7.48 4.77
CA ASP A 49 10.13 -8.13 5.45
C ASP A 49 10.65 -9.24 6.38
N PRO A 50 10.31 -9.21 7.69
CA PRO A 50 10.82 -10.19 8.65
C PRO A 50 10.33 -11.61 8.36
N ASN A 51 9.10 -11.78 7.89
CA ASN A 51 8.53 -13.09 7.60
C ASN A 51 9.11 -13.69 6.31
N VAL A 52 9.44 -12.85 5.32
CA VAL A 52 10.19 -13.29 4.14
C VAL A 52 11.60 -13.71 4.52
N ARG A 53 12.30 -12.97 5.41
CA ARG A 53 13.62 -13.39 5.93
C ARG A 53 13.58 -14.75 6.64
N GLU A 54 12.51 -15.00 7.37
CA GLU A 54 12.36 -16.26 8.11
C GLU A 54 12.23 -17.46 7.18
N ILE A 55 11.58 -17.30 6.03
CA ILE A 55 11.43 -18.40 5.08
C ILE A 55 12.64 -18.57 4.14
N LEU A 56 13.54 -17.58 4.02
CA LEU A 56 14.71 -17.63 3.13
C LEU A 56 15.53 -18.92 3.26
N PRO A 57 15.89 -19.42 4.46
CA PRO A 57 16.66 -20.67 4.60
C PRO A 57 15.93 -21.91 4.11
N ARG A 58 14.60 -21.84 3.93
CA ARG A 58 13.75 -22.96 3.48
C ARG A 58 13.62 -23.01 1.95
N VAL A 59 14.11 -21.99 1.23
CA VAL A 59 13.99 -21.89 -0.22
C VAL A 59 15.18 -22.54 -0.91
N ALA A 60 14.98 -23.73 -1.49
CA ALA A 60 16.01 -24.49 -2.19
C ALA A 60 16.09 -24.15 -3.69
N LYS A 61 15.97 -22.85 -4.04
CA LYS A 61 16.02 -22.32 -5.40
C LYS A 61 17.03 -21.18 -5.47
N GLN A 62 17.38 -20.73 -6.67
CA GLN A 62 18.15 -19.51 -6.82
C GLN A 62 17.35 -18.33 -6.24
N VAL A 63 17.98 -17.59 -5.34
CA VAL A 63 17.36 -16.43 -4.68
C VAL A 63 18.12 -15.17 -5.03
N VAL A 64 17.39 -14.12 -5.37
CA VAL A 64 17.84 -12.74 -5.44
C VAL A 64 17.10 -11.96 -4.36
N THR A 65 17.83 -11.44 -3.38
CA THR A 65 17.26 -10.62 -2.32
C THR A 65 17.26 -9.15 -2.70
N TYR A 66 16.24 -8.43 -2.25
CA TYR A 66 16.20 -6.97 -2.39
C TYR A 66 15.69 -6.30 -1.11
N GLY A 67 16.03 -5.04 -0.95
CA GLY A 67 15.62 -4.25 0.22
C GLY A 67 16.40 -2.95 0.36
N LEU A 68 16.39 -2.38 1.56
CA LEU A 68 17.20 -1.21 1.93
C LEU A 68 18.53 -1.61 2.60
N ASP A 69 18.61 -2.86 3.07
CA ASP A 69 19.83 -3.38 3.68
C ASP A 69 20.91 -3.60 2.61
N PRO A 70 22.11 -2.96 2.74
CA PRO A 70 23.24 -3.16 1.82
C PRO A 70 23.71 -4.61 1.66
N ALA A 71 23.31 -5.52 2.56
CA ALA A 71 23.62 -6.95 2.45
C ALA A 71 22.77 -7.66 1.37
N THR A 72 21.76 -7.00 0.80
CA THR A 72 20.92 -7.59 -0.26
C THR A 72 21.54 -7.47 -1.63
N ASN A 73 21.10 -8.33 -2.56
CA ASN A 73 21.61 -8.33 -3.94
C ASN A 73 21.22 -7.07 -4.72
N VAL A 74 20.04 -6.50 -4.43
CA VAL A 74 19.55 -5.26 -5.03
C VAL A 74 19.04 -4.37 -3.91
N HIS A 75 19.66 -3.20 -3.73
CA HIS A 75 19.23 -2.28 -2.66
C HIS A 75 19.21 -0.83 -3.10
N ALA A 76 18.51 -0.01 -2.32
CA ALA A 76 18.46 1.42 -2.50
C ALA A 76 19.31 2.13 -1.45
N GLU A 77 20.11 3.10 -1.91
CA GLU A 77 20.84 4.06 -1.07
C GLU A 77 20.36 5.48 -1.36
N ASN A 78 20.64 6.41 -0.45
CA ASN A 78 20.35 7.84 -0.61
C ASN A 78 18.89 8.14 -0.98
N VAL A 79 17.94 7.42 -0.36
CA VAL A 79 16.51 7.55 -0.68
C VAL A 79 15.97 8.89 -0.20
N VAL A 80 15.43 9.69 -1.12
CA VAL A 80 14.85 11.01 -0.86
C VAL A 80 13.48 11.13 -1.52
N ALA A 81 12.51 11.65 -0.78
CA ALA A 81 11.20 12.03 -1.32
C ALA A 81 11.23 13.51 -1.72
N ALA A 82 10.89 13.83 -2.96
CA ALA A 82 10.78 15.19 -3.46
C ALA A 82 9.71 15.27 -4.56
N ASP A 83 8.91 16.34 -4.55
CA ASP A 83 7.91 16.65 -5.58
C ASP A 83 6.92 15.50 -5.89
N GLY A 84 6.66 14.67 -4.86
CA GLY A 84 5.77 13.50 -4.98
C GLY A 84 6.38 12.31 -5.72
N GLN A 85 7.70 12.31 -5.89
CA GLN A 85 8.51 11.24 -6.44
C GLN A 85 9.46 10.70 -5.37
N MET A 86 10.05 9.53 -5.63
CA MET A 86 11.16 9.00 -4.85
C MET A 86 12.43 9.00 -5.72
N HIS A 87 13.53 9.47 -5.16
CA HIS A 87 14.85 9.47 -5.79
C HIS A 87 15.78 8.60 -4.96
N PHE A 88 16.55 7.73 -5.60
CA PHE A 88 17.50 6.87 -4.90
C PHE A 88 18.57 6.33 -5.85
N ASP A 89 19.68 5.89 -5.29
CA ASP A 89 20.68 5.10 -6.01
C ASP A 89 20.35 3.62 -5.89
N CYS A 90 20.10 2.96 -7.00
CA CYS A 90 19.98 1.50 -7.02
C CYS A 90 21.37 0.88 -7.11
N VAL A 91 21.69 0.02 -6.16
CA VAL A 91 22.93 -0.75 -6.12
C VAL A 91 22.62 -2.22 -6.35
N ARG A 92 23.33 -2.86 -7.27
CA ARG A 92 23.23 -4.30 -7.55
C ARG A 92 24.56 -4.98 -7.26
N VAL A 93 24.51 -6.08 -6.54
CA VAL A 93 25.66 -6.92 -6.20
C VAL A 93 25.47 -8.31 -6.81
N ASN A 94 26.13 -8.55 -7.93
CA ASN A 94 26.12 -9.84 -8.64
C ASN A 94 27.51 -10.12 -9.18
N GLY A 95 28.44 -10.60 -8.34
CA GLY A 95 29.86 -10.79 -8.70
C GLY A 95 30.63 -9.50 -8.91
N SER A 96 29.97 -8.43 -9.35
CA SER A 96 30.45 -7.05 -9.42
C SER A 96 29.38 -6.12 -8.86
N ILE A 97 29.82 -4.90 -8.47
CA ILE A 97 28.90 -3.87 -7.98
C ILE A 97 28.59 -2.94 -9.14
N SER A 98 27.31 -2.73 -9.43
CA SER A 98 26.83 -1.69 -10.34
C SER A 98 25.89 -0.75 -9.61
N ARG A 99 25.93 0.53 -9.98
CA ARG A 99 25.10 1.59 -9.37
C ARG A 99 24.55 2.50 -10.47
N PHE A 100 23.26 2.88 -10.31
CA PHE A 100 22.65 3.89 -11.18
C PHE A 100 21.56 4.66 -10.42
N PRO A 101 21.37 5.96 -10.74
CA PRO A 101 20.33 6.78 -10.12
C PRO A 101 18.95 6.38 -10.67
N VAL A 102 17.96 6.39 -9.79
CA VAL A 102 16.54 6.11 -10.13
C VAL A 102 15.69 7.29 -9.70
N THR A 103 14.85 7.77 -10.58
CA THR A 103 13.68 8.60 -10.28
C THR A 103 12.45 7.72 -10.43
N LEU A 104 11.76 7.47 -9.34
CA LEU A 104 10.49 6.74 -9.34
C LEU A 104 9.33 7.73 -9.26
N ASN A 105 8.49 7.75 -10.26
CA ASN A 105 7.34 8.68 -10.35
C ASN A 105 6.16 8.24 -9.45
N LEU A 106 6.45 7.71 -8.28
CA LEU A 106 5.49 7.34 -7.23
C LEU A 106 6.06 7.71 -5.86
N PRO A 107 5.27 8.23 -4.92
CA PRO A 107 5.71 8.50 -3.57
C PRO A 107 5.68 7.24 -2.70
N GLY A 108 6.48 7.25 -1.63
CA GLY A 108 6.44 6.29 -0.54
C GLY A 108 7.49 5.18 -0.62
N MET A 109 8.00 4.81 0.55
CA MET A 109 9.07 3.83 0.69
C MET A 109 8.66 2.43 0.18
N HIS A 110 7.39 2.04 0.37
CA HIS A 110 6.87 0.79 -0.17
C HIS A 110 6.97 0.73 -1.71
N ASN A 111 6.84 1.87 -2.41
CA ASN A 111 7.01 1.93 -3.85
C ASN A 111 8.50 1.86 -4.24
N VAL A 112 9.43 2.32 -3.40
CA VAL A 112 10.87 2.07 -3.59
C VAL A 112 11.14 0.57 -3.55
N LEU A 113 10.61 -0.15 -2.55
CA LEU A 113 10.74 -1.61 -2.45
C LEU A 113 10.11 -2.33 -3.67
N ASN A 114 8.94 -1.90 -4.10
CA ASN A 114 8.31 -2.44 -5.32
C ASN A 114 9.15 -2.19 -6.58
N ALA A 115 9.77 -1.00 -6.69
CA ALA A 115 10.69 -0.69 -7.78
C ALA A 115 11.95 -1.56 -7.74
N LEU A 116 12.53 -1.81 -6.55
CA LEU A 116 13.66 -2.72 -6.40
C LEU A 116 13.33 -4.14 -6.83
N ALA A 117 12.12 -4.63 -6.52
CA ALA A 117 11.64 -5.93 -7.01
C ALA A 117 11.57 -5.95 -8.55
N ALA A 118 11.00 -4.90 -9.15
CA ALA A 118 10.93 -4.78 -10.60
C ALA A 118 12.32 -4.68 -11.26
N ILE A 119 13.26 -3.94 -10.65
CA ILE A 119 14.65 -3.85 -11.09
C ILE A 119 15.34 -5.22 -11.01
N ALA A 120 15.14 -5.96 -9.91
CA ALA A 120 15.70 -7.30 -9.75
C ALA A 120 15.22 -8.24 -10.87
N VAL A 121 13.90 -8.28 -11.12
CA VAL A 121 13.32 -9.07 -12.23
C VAL A 121 13.85 -8.62 -13.58
N ALA A 122 13.90 -7.31 -13.85
CA ALA A 122 14.39 -6.77 -15.11
C ALA A 122 15.89 -7.10 -15.33
N THR A 123 16.67 -7.11 -14.24
CA THR A 123 18.09 -7.51 -14.29
C THR A 123 18.24 -8.99 -14.68
N GLU A 124 17.46 -9.87 -14.08
CA GLU A 124 17.43 -11.31 -14.44
C GLU A 124 17.02 -11.54 -15.91
N LEU A 125 16.15 -10.68 -16.42
CA LEU A 125 15.72 -10.70 -17.82
C LEU A 125 16.68 -9.95 -18.76
N GLN A 126 17.81 -9.46 -18.26
CA GLN A 126 18.85 -8.72 -19.03
C GLN A 126 18.31 -7.45 -19.71
N VAL A 127 17.32 -6.79 -19.10
CA VAL A 127 16.81 -5.51 -19.59
C VAL A 127 17.89 -4.43 -19.37
N PRO A 128 18.22 -3.60 -20.40
CA PRO A 128 19.22 -2.55 -20.25
C PRO A 128 18.85 -1.52 -19.20
N ASP A 129 19.83 -1.05 -18.40
CA ASP A 129 19.61 -0.07 -17.31
C ASP A 129 18.90 1.19 -17.78
N ALA A 130 19.25 1.71 -18.97
CA ALA A 130 18.57 2.89 -19.52
C ALA A 130 17.07 2.68 -19.73
N ALA A 131 16.64 1.48 -20.08
CA ALA A 131 15.22 1.14 -20.25
C ALA A 131 14.53 1.05 -18.87
N ILE A 132 15.19 0.47 -17.87
CA ILE A 132 14.68 0.39 -16.48
C ILE A 132 14.50 1.80 -15.92
N ILE A 133 15.52 2.64 -16.00
CA ILE A 133 15.51 4.03 -15.50
C ILE A 133 14.35 4.81 -16.15
N LYS A 134 14.25 4.74 -17.48
CA LYS A 134 13.20 5.42 -18.24
C LYS A 134 11.81 4.94 -17.83
N ALA A 135 11.60 3.63 -17.72
CA ALA A 135 10.30 3.06 -17.37
C ALA A 135 9.84 3.50 -15.98
N LEU A 136 10.73 3.53 -14.97
CA LEU A 136 10.39 3.96 -13.62
C LEU A 136 10.08 5.46 -13.55
N ALA A 137 10.81 6.30 -14.30
CA ALA A 137 10.56 7.74 -14.36
C ALA A 137 9.24 8.09 -15.08
N GLU A 138 8.85 7.31 -16.08
CA GLU A 138 7.64 7.54 -16.88
C GLU A 138 6.41 6.78 -16.33
N PHE A 139 6.58 5.89 -15.34
CA PHE A 139 5.51 5.08 -14.78
C PHE A 139 4.47 5.94 -14.07
N LYS A 140 3.23 5.89 -14.53
CA LYS A 140 2.12 6.73 -14.01
C LYS A 140 1.34 6.06 -12.88
N GLY A 141 1.82 4.93 -12.37
CA GLY A 141 1.14 4.14 -11.36
C GLY A 141 0.07 3.20 -11.93
N VAL A 142 -0.64 2.55 -11.05
CA VAL A 142 -1.78 1.68 -11.33
C VAL A 142 -3.02 2.37 -10.80
N GLY A 143 -4.15 2.21 -11.46
CA GLY A 143 -5.42 2.75 -10.99
C GLY A 143 -5.70 2.37 -9.54
N ARG A 144 -6.15 3.33 -8.75
CA ARG A 144 -6.41 3.15 -7.32
C ARG A 144 -5.19 2.73 -6.48
N ARG A 145 -3.97 3.12 -6.88
CA ARG A 145 -2.73 2.98 -6.08
C ARG A 145 -2.07 4.34 -6.02
N PHE A 146 -2.38 5.10 -4.96
CA PHE A 146 -2.02 6.51 -4.80
C PHE A 146 -2.36 7.34 -6.06
N GLN A 147 -3.50 7.05 -6.67
CA GLN A 147 -3.93 7.68 -7.91
C GLN A 147 -4.34 9.14 -7.64
N ARG A 148 -3.63 10.08 -8.26
CA ARG A 148 -3.95 11.51 -8.14
C ARG A 148 -5.02 11.88 -9.16
N TYR A 149 -6.08 12.55 -8.68
CA TYR A 149 -7.14 13.13 -9.50
C TYR A 149 -6.93 14.62 -9.74
N GLY A 150 -5.92 15.23 -9.09
CA GLY A 150 -5.63 16.66 -9.20
C GLY A 150 -6.32 17.50 -8.13
N GLU A 151 -6.46 18.79 -8.44
CA GLU A 151 -7.10 19.74 -7.54
C GLU A 151 -8.60 19.80 -7.79
N VAL A 152 -9.37 19.75 -6.71
CA VAL A 152 -10.84 19.84 -6.70
C VAL A 152 -11.25 21.09 -5.94
N ALA A 153 -12.21 21.86 -6.45
CA ALA A 153 -12.67 23.10 -5.82
C ALA A 153 -13.36 22.83 -4.46
N CYS A 154 -13.02 23.62 -3.45
CA CYS A 154 -13.75 23.64 -2.18
C CYS A 154 -15.01 24.50 -2.26
N PRO A 155 -16.14 24.08 -1.65
CA PRO A 155 -17.36 24.90 -1.61
C PRO A 155 -17.15 26.28 -0.95
N ALA A 156 -16.26 26.36 0.02
CA ALA A 156 -15.92 27.61 0.74
C ALA A 156 -14.85 28.48 0.02
N GLY A 157 -14.39 28.07 -1.17
CA GLY A 157 -13.30 28.70 -1.92
C GLY A 157 -11.97 27.99 -1.72
N GLY A 158 -11.06 28.14 -2.71
CA GLY A 158 -9.80 27.39 -2.78
C GLY A 158 -9.97 25.98 -3.36
N SER A 159 -8.99 25.10 -3.12
CA SER A 159 -9.00 23.74 -3.63
C SER A 159 -8.34 22.75 -2.67
N PHE A 160 -8.63 21.46 -2.86
CA PHE A 160 -7.97 20.35 -2.20
C PHE A 160 -7.42 19.36 -3.23
N THR A 161 -6.31 18.70 -2.90
CA THR A 161 -5.78 17.60 -3.73
C THR A 161 -6.54 16.31 -3.44
N LEU A 162 -7.06 15.65 -4.49
CA LEU A 162 -7.77 14.37 -4.36
C LEU A 162 -6.88 13.21 -4.78
N VAL A 163 -6.78 12.21 -3.91
CA VAL A 163 -6.04 10.96 -4.12
C VAL A 163 -6.94 9.77 -3.82
N ASP A 164 -6.87 8.71 -4.63
CA ASP A 164 -7.57 7.43 -4.37
C ASP A 164 -6.58 6.28 -4.22
N ASP A 165 -6.85 5.42 -3.24
CA ASP A 165 -6.06 4.23 -2.99
C ASP A 165 -6.95 3.02 -2.70
N TYR A 166 -6.53 1.86 -3.18
CA TYR A 166 -7.23 0.60 -2.96
C TYR A 166 -6.99 0.00 -1.57
N GLY A 167 -6.04 0.55 -0.81
CA GLY A 167 -5.64 0.07 0.50
C GLY A 167 -6.83 -0.19 1.41
N HIS A 168 -6.91 -1.40 1.93
CA HIS A 168 -8.03 -1.88 2.74
C HIS A 168 -7.56 -2.79 3.90
N HIS A 169 -6.26 -3.05 4.00
CA HIS A 169 -5.61 -3.67 5.14
C HIS A 169 -4.85 -2.60 5.94
N PRO A 170 -4.80 -2.66 7.29
CA PRO A 170 -4.16 -1.61 8.10
C PRO A 170 -2.71 -1.31 7.72
N VAL A 171 -1.93 -2.34 7.35
CA VAL A 171 -0.53 -2.19 6.91
C VAL A 171 -0.44 -1.40 5.60
N GLU A 172 -1.27 -1.72 4.60
CA GLU A 172 -1.35 -0.96 3.34
C GLU A 172 -1.75 0.50 3.61
N MET A 173 -2.75 0.71 4.47
CA MET A 173 -3.23 2.03 4.84
C MET A 173 -2.13 2.86 5.51
N ALA A 174 -1.40 2.26 6.46
CA ALA A 174 -0.29 2.95 7.13
C ALA A 174 0.79 3.39 6.13
N ALA A 175 1.14 2.53 5.16
CA ALA A 175 2.11 2.85 4.11
C ALA A 175 1.63 4.00 3.21
N THR A 176 0.35 3.97 2.79
CA THR A 176 -0.26 5.02 1.95
C THR A 176 -0.36 6.35 2.70
N LEU A 177 -0.77 6.34 3.98
CA LEU A 177 -0.82 7.55 4.80
C LEU A 177 0.57 8.17 5.01
N ALA A 178 1.59 7.34 5.25
CA ALA A 178 2.97 7.80 5.35
C ALA A 178 3.46 8.41 4.03
N ALA A 179 3.13 7.78 2.88
CA ALA A 179 3.43 8.32 1.56
C ALA A 179 2.74 9.67 1.32
N ALA A 180 1.47 9.81 1.75
CA ALA A 180 0.73 11.08 1.66
C ALA A 180 1.37 12.18 2.51
N ARG A 181 1.76 11.88 3.74
CA ARG A 181 2.49 12.84 4.61
C ARG A 181 3.82 13.28 3.99
N GLY A 182 4.55 12.36 3.36
CA GLY A 182 5.80 12.67 2.66
C GLY A 182 5.60 13.47 1.38
N ALA A 183 4.56 13.16 0.59
CA ALA A 183 4.26 13.84 -0.67
C ALA A 183 3.65 15.24 -0.46
N PHE A 184 2.99 15.49 0.68
CA PHE A 184 2.26 16.72 0.99
C PHE A 184 2.62 17.23 2.40
N PRO A 185 3.88 17.63 2.66
CA PRO A 185 4.32 18.00 3.99
C PRO A 185 3.53 19.21 4.52
N GLY A 186 3.11 19.14 5.79
CA GLY A 186 2.39 20.22 6.47
C GLY A 186 0.91 20.40 6.08
N ARG A 187 0.41 19.67 5.09
CA ARG A 187 -1.00 19.75 4.68
C ARG A 187 -1.89 18.87 5.56
N ARG A 188 -3.11 19.31 5.81
CA ARG A 188 -4.12 18.56 6.56
C ARG A 188 -4.60 17.36 5.74
N LEU A 189 -4.62 16.17 6.34
CA LEU A 189 -4.98 14.93 5.70
C LEU A 189 -6.39 14.50 6.09
N VAL A 190 -7.30 14.50 5.13
CA VAL A 190 -8.69 14.06 5.24
C VAL A 190 -8.79 12.66 4.67
N LEU A 191 -9.12 11.68 5.48
CA LEU A 191 -9.32 10.30 5.06
C LEU A 191 -10.80 9.97 4.97
N ALA A 192 -11.27 9.58 3.79
CA ALA A 192 -12.54 8.92 3.58
C ALA A 192 -12.29 7.42 3.39
N PHE A 193 -12.72 6.60 4.34
CA PHE A 193 -12.41 5.17 4.36
C PHE A 193 -13.67 4.32 4.38
N GLN A 194 -13.67 3.24 3.58
CA GLN A 194 -14.68 2.19 3.62
C GLN A 194 -14.01 0.87 3.98
N PRO A 195 -14.27 0.30 5.17
CA PRO A 195 -13.78 -1.03 5.51
C PRO A 195 -14.35 -2.08 4.54
N HIS A 196 -13.57 -3.11 4.26
CA HIS A 196 -13.94 -4.15 3.31
C HIS A 196 -13.92 -5.51 3.99
N ARG A 197 -15.08 -6.19 4.05
CA ARG A 197 -15.42 -7.41 4.76
C ARG A 197 -15.52 -7.26 6.27
N TYR A 198 -16.56 -7.84 6.83
CA TYR A 198 -16.76 -7.88 8.28
C TYR A 198 -15.71 -8.74 8.98
N SER A 199 -15.31 -9.87 8.36
CA SER A 199 -14.26 -10.74 8.90
C SER A 199 -12.93 -9.98 9.08
N ARG A 200 -12.45 -9.26 8.06
CA ARG A 200 -11.22 -8.45 8.18
C ARG A 200 -11.38 -7.31 9.20
N THR A 201 -12.53 -6.64 9.21
CA THR A 201 -12.79 -5.57 10.18
C THR A 201 -12.71 -6.10 11.61
N ARG A 202 -13.22 -7.31 11.89
CA ARG A 202 -13.09 -7.99 13.18
C ARG A 202 -11.63 -8.35 13.49
N ASP A 203 -10.97 -9.02 12.55
CA ASP A 203 -9.64 -9.63 12.79
C ASP A 203 -8.52 -8.58 12.92
N CYS A 204 -8.66 -7.43 12.26
CA CYS A 204 -7.71 -6.32 12.31
C CYS A 204 -8.28 -5.09 13.07
N PHE A 205 -9.25 -5.27 13.95
CA PHE A 205 -10.02 -4.15 14.54
C PHE A 205 -9.13 -3.13 15.25
N GLU A 206 -8.23 -3.58 16.12
CA GLU A 206 -7.33 -2.71 16.87
C GLU A 206 -6.32 -2.00 15.96
N ASP A 207 -5.82 -2.68 14.93
CA ASP A 207 -4.90 -2.10 13.95
C ASP A 207 -5.60 -1.04 13.10
N PHE A 208 -6.89 -1.23 12.75
CA PHE A 208 -7.70 -0.18 12.13
C PHE A 208 -7.83 1.03 13.05
N VAL A 209 -8.18 0.84 14.32
CA VAL A 209 -8.27 1.94 15.28
C VAL A 209 -6.96 2.72 15.35
N LYS A 210 -5.84 2.02 15.40
CA LYS A 210 -4.50 2.63 15.44
C LYS A 210 -4.20 3.46 14.20
N VAL A 211 -4.38 2.91 13.00
CA VAL A 211 -4.05 3.59 11.75
C VAL A 211 -4.99 4.75 11.46
N LEU A 212 -6.30 4.61 11.73
CA LEU A 212 -7.30 5.64 11.51
C LEU A 212 -7.12 6.87 12.42
N ASN A 213 -6.51 6.71 13.59
CA ASN A 213 -6.14 7.81 14.47
C ASN A 213 -4.89 8.59 13.99
N GLY A 214 -4.28 8.24 12.87
CA GLY A 214 -3.11 8.92 12.29
C GLY A 214 -3.43 10.07 11.34
N VAL A 215 -4.72 10.38 11.12
CA VAL A 215 -5.19 11.43 10.18
C VAL A 215 -5.75 12.63 10.93
N ASP A 216 -5.91 13.76 10.21
CA ASP A 216 -6.41 14.99 10.82
C ASP A 216 -7.95 15.08 10.79
N VAL A 217 -8.58 14.45 9.79
CA VAL A 217 -10.03 14.31 9.64
C VAL A 217 -10.34 12.91 9.14
N LEU A 218 -11.35 12.28 9.71
CA LEU A 218 -11.78 10.92 9.33
C LEU A 218 -13.27 10.90 8.99
N LEU A 219 -13.59 10.46 7.77
CA LEU A 219 -14.92 10.05 7.36
C LEU A 219 -14.92 8.53 7.19
N LEU A 220 -15.76 7.83 7.94
CA LEU A 220 -15.80 6.37 7.94
C LEU A 220 -17.15 5.89 7.45
N ALA A 221 -17.14 5.10 6.36
CA ALA A 221 -18.36 4.49 5.84
C ALA A 221 -18.72 3.17 6.55
N GLU A 222 -19.94 2.67 6.29
CA GLU A 222 -20.31 1.31 6.67
C GLU A 222 -19.47 0.30 5.89
N VAL A 223 -19.26 -0.89 6.47
CA VAL A 223 -18.46 -1.98 5.88
C VAL A 223 -19.04 -2.40 4.54
N TYR A 224 -18.21 -2.49 3.53
CA TYR A 224 -18.57 -3.18 2.29
C TYR A 224 -18.51 -4.70 2.53
N ALA A 225 -19.66 -5.32 2.56
CA ALA A 225 -19.82 -6.72 2.98
C ALA A 225 -19.11 -7.75 2.08
N ALA A 226 -18.97 -7.48 0.77
CA ALA A 226 -18.39 -8.41 -0.21
C ALA A 226 -19.00 -9.83 -0.16
N GLY A 227 -20.30 -9.91 0.13
CA GLY A 227 -21.04 -11.19 0.24
C GLY A 227 -21.01 -11.84 1.62
N GLU A 228 -20.33 -11.25 2.61
CA GLU A 228 -20.36 -11.76 3.98
C GLU A 228 -21.63 -11.32 4.73
N ALA A 229 -22.07 -12.15 5.68
CA ALA A 229 -23.07 -11.74 6.65
C ALA A 229 -22.48 -10.76 7.67
N PRO A 230 -23.28 -9.82 8.22
CA PRO A 230 -22.83 -8.92 9.27
C PRO A 230 -22.29 -9.68 10.48
N ILE A 231 -21.16 -9.18 11.03
CA ILE A 231 -20.57 -9.70 12.26
C ILE A 231 -20.77 -8.66 13.36
N VAL A 232 -21.31 -9.08 14.48
CA VAL A 232 -21.56 -8.20 15.64
C VAL A 232 -20.26 -7.51 16.07
N ALA A 233 -20.31 -6.20 16.29
CA ALA A 233 -19.20 -5.34 16.72
C ALA A 233 -18.05 -5.20 15.66
N ALA A 234 -18.25 -5.69 14.43
CA ALA A 234 -17.30 -5.51 13.32
C ALA A 234 -17.85 -4.59 12.21
N ASP A 235 -18.82 -3.76 12.53
CA ASP A 235 -19.44 -2.78 11.63
C ASP A 235 -18.73 -1.42 11.68
N GLY A 236 -19.05 -0.55 10.72
CA GLY A 236 -18.47 0.80 10.64
C GLY A 236 -18.79 1.65 11.87
N ARG A 237 -19.98 1.51 12.48
CA ARG A 237 -20.36 2.24 13.69
C ARG A 237 -19.53 1.82 14.91
N SER A 238 -19.23 0.53 15.05
CA SER A 238 -18.38 0.01 16.12
C SER A 238 -16.96 0.55 15.99
N LEU A 239 -16.43 0.59 14.76
CA LEU A 239 -15.11 1.15 14.48
C LEU A 239 -15.05 2.66 14.77
N VAL A 240 -16.08 3.43 14.39
CA VAL A 240 -16.22 4.86 14.73
C VAL A 240 -16.18 5.07 16.24
N ARG A 241 -16.92 4.25 17.02
CA ARG A 241 -16.92 4.35 18.49
C ARG A 241 -15.54 4.11 19.08
N ALA A 242 -14.84 3.07 18.58
CA ALA A 242 -13.51 2.72 19.07
C ALA A 242 -12.46 3.80 18.73
N VAL A 243 -12.50 4.36 17.52
CA VAL A 243 -11.62 5.48 17.11
C VAL A 243 -11.88 6.72 17.98
N ARG A 244 -13.15 7.04 18.26
CA ARG A 244 -13.54 8.15 19.14
C ARG A 244 -13.01 7.96 20.56
N VAL A 245 -13.12 6.75 21.10
CA VAL A 245 -12.60 6.42 22.44
C VAL A 245 -11.07 6.57 22.50
N ALA A 246 -10.36 6.26 21.44
CA ALA A 246 -8.91 6.48 21.35
C ALA A 246 -8.51 7.97 21.33
N GLY A 247 -9.43 8.88 21.00
CA GLY A 247 -9.40 10.31 21.31
C GLY A 247 -8.45 11.19 20.52
N LYS A 248 -7.88 10.72 19.39
CA LYS A 248 -6.97 11.53 18.57
C LYS A 248 -7.67 12.25 17.43
N VAL A 249 -8.72 11.66 16.89
CA VAL A 249 -9.55 12.23 15.83
C VAL A 249 -11.03 12.00 16.14
N GLU A 250 -11.89 12.96 15.82
CA GLU A 250 -13.34 12.79 15.91
C GLU A 250 -13.87 12.28 14.55
N PRO A 251 -14.27 11.00 14.45
CA PRO A 251 -14.71 10.43 13.19
C PRO A 251 -16.13 10.85 12.84
N VAL A 252 -16.37 11.15 11.58
CA VAL A 252 -17.70 11.33 10.98
C VAL A 252 -18.16 9.99 10.38
N PHE A 253 -19.28 9.46 10.85
CA PHE A 253 -19.86 8.25 10.27
C PHE A 253 -20.72 8.58 9.05
N VAL A 254 -20.49 7.92 7.95
CA VAL A 254 -21.24 8.04 6.69
C VAL A 254 -21.93 6.71 6.40
N GLU A 255 -23.22 6.59 6.74
CA GLU A 255 -23.95 5.33 6.62
C GLU A 255 -24.03 4.83 5.18
N GLU A 256 -24.45 5.71 4.29
CA GLU A 256 -24.61 5.41 2.87
C GLU A 256 -23.44 5.95 2.06
N ILE A 257 -22.74 5.09 1.33
CA ILE A 257 -21.56 5.48 0.53
C ILE A 257 -21.87 6.56 -0.53
N THR A 258 -23.13 6.63 -0.96
CA THR A 258 -23.60 7.65 -1.89
C THR A 258 -23.58 9.06 -1.30
N ALA A 259 -23.60 9.20 0.02
CA ALA A 259 -23.49 10.48 0.73
C ALA A 259 -22.01 10.89 0.96
N MET A 260 -21.05 10.01 0.73
CA MET A 260 -19.62 10.28 0.99
C MET A 260 -19.08 11.51 0.23
N PRO A 261 -19.41 11.73 -1.07
CA PRO A 261 -18.95 12.94 -1.75
C PRO A 261 -19.37 14.22 -1.04
N GLN A 262 -20.64 14.33 -0.62
CA GLN A 262 -21.13 15.51 0.09
C GLN A 262 -20.49 15.62 1.48
N ALA A 263 -20.35 14.52 2.21
CA ALA A 263 -19.69 14.52 3.52
C ALA A 263 -18.22 14.99 3.42
N ILE A 264 -17.52 14.67 2.33
CA ILE A 264 -16.18 15.19 2.05
C ILE A 264 -16.25 16.71 1.86
N LEU A 265 -17.15 17.20 0.99
CA LEU A 265 -17.30 18.64 0.69
C LEU A 265 -17.68 19.46 1.93
N ASP A 266 -18.38 18.88 2.90
CA ASP A 266 -18.77 19.56 4.15
C ASP A 266 -17.59 19.78 5.12
N VAL A 267 -16.50 19.03 4.98
CA VAL A 267 -15.35 19.09 5.93
C VAL A 267 -14.07 19.64 5.33
N VAL A 268 -13.93 19.63 3.99
CA VAL A 268 -12.71 20.07 3.31
C VAL A 268 -12.48 21.57 3.42
N ARG A 269 -11.20 21.94 3.39
CA ARG A 269 -10.70 23.32 3.39
C ARG A 269 -9.66 23.48 2.32
N ASP A 270 -9.40 24.73 1.97
CA ASP A 270 -8.31 25.07 1.06
C ASP A 270 -6.98 24.48 1.53
N GLY A 271 -6.26 23.88 0.61
CA GLY A 271 -4.97 23.24 0.86
C GLY A 271 -5.03 21.84 1.46
N ASP A 272 -6.22 21.23 1.70
CA ASP A 272 -6.31 19.86 2.19
C ASP A 272 -5.82 18.82 1.17
N VAL A 273 -5.47 17.66 1.69
CA VAL A 273 -5.28 16.43 0.91
C VAL A 273 -6.37 15.44 1.31
N VAL A 274 -7.21 15.09 0.37
CA VAL A 274 -8.28 14.09 0.58
C VAL A 274 -7.83 12.76 0.02
N LEU A 275 -7.80 11.73 0.87
CA LEU A 275 -7.61 10.34 0.47
C LEU A 275 -8.93 9.60 0.54
N THR A 276 -9.35 8.99 -0.58
CA THR A 276 -10.39 7.95 -0.57
C THR A 276 -9.71 6.59 -0.52
N MET A 277 -10.08 5.73 0.45
CA MET A 277 -9.43 4.42 0.62
C MET A 277 -10.43 3.30 0.83
N GLY A 278 -10.13 2.13 0.24
CA GLY A 278 -10.88 0.90 0.42
C GLY A 278 -11.11 0.12 -0.88
N ALA A 279 -11.31 -1.19 -0.77
CA ALA A 279 -11.53 -2.09 -1.93
C ALA A 279 -12.98 -2.11 -2.44
N GLY A 280 -13.90 -1.46 -1.73
CA GLY A 280 -15.34 -1.47 -2.02
C GLY A 280 -15.81 -0.34 -2.94
N SER A 281 -17.09 0.01 -2.77
CA SER A 281 -17.81 1.01 -3.57
C SER A 281 -17.26 2.45 -3.42
N ILE A 282 -16.44 2.71 -2.42
CA ILE A 282 -15.75 4.00 -2.24
C ILE A 282 -14.90 4.39 -3.46
N GLY A 283 -14.42 3.41 -4.24
CA GLY A 283 -13.69 3.68 -5.48
C GLY A 283 -14.46 4.47 -6.54
N GLY A 284 -15.78 4.59 -6.41
CA GLY A 284 -16.61 5.46 -7.24
C GLY A 284 -16.75 6.90 -6.75
N VAL A 285 -16.24 7.21 -5.54
CA VAL A 285 -16.36 8.55 -4.93
C VAL A 285 -15.53 9.61 -5.67
N PRO A 286 -14.25 9.36 -6.05
CA PRO A 286 -13.45 10.36 -6.74
C PRO A 286 -14.09 10.89 -8.01
N GLY A 287 -14.66 10.02 -8.84
CA GLY A 287 -15.35 10.43 -10.08
C GLY A 287 -16.57 11.33 -9.85
N LYS A 288 -17.16 11.36 -8.65
CA LYS A 288 -18.28 12.23 -8.30
C LYS A 288 -17.83 13.59 -7.73
N LEU A 289 -16.57 13.72 -7.35
CA LEU A 289 -15.98 14.95 -6.84
C LEU A 289 -15.30 15.78 -7.95
N THR A 290 -14.96 15.13 -9.08
CA THR A 290 -14.21 15.75 -10.20
C THR A 290 -15.09 16.16 -11.37
N VAL A 291 -16.43 16.17 -11.21
CA VAL A 291 -17.40 16.56 -12.25
C VAL A 291 -17.71 18.07 -12.17
#